data_845dc2c3cd16a93c731daf62b1ba6925
#
_entry.id   845dc2c3cd16a93c731daf62b1ba6925
#
_cell.length_a   1.000
_cell.length_b   1.000
_cell.length_c   1.000
_cell.angle_alpha   90.00
_cell.angle_beta   90.00
_cell.angle_gamma   90.00
#
_symmetry.space_group_name_H-M   'P 1'
#
loop_
_entity.id
_entity.type
_entity.pdbx_description
1 polymer ?
#
loop_
_entity_poly.entity_id
_entity_poly.type
_entity_poly.pdbx_seq_one_letter_code
_entity_poly.pdbx_strand_id
1 'polypeptide(L)'
;MKKLVFGLVATVSLFMLACPHDVAADCRERISLSPPAESDSVDGIGRAEIRANDAQQIFTVEVDVDVPDGTPLFVFANGEPAGMITFVPGVAALELSNANARLPSGLDPVCSIGPVWVTDGDGTMLLTGSF
;
A
#
# COMPACT_ATOMS: atom_id res chain seq x y z
N MET A 1 70.12 19.20 -1.50
CA MET A 1 69.56 19.05 -1.42
C MET A 1 68.58 18.54 -1.64
N LYS A 2 67.78 18.23 -1.64
CA LYS A 2 66.93 17.75 -1.88
C LYS A 2 65.90 17.61 -1.56
N LYS A 3 65.04 17.73 -1.87
CA LYS A 3 64.05 17.66 -1.62
C LYS A 3 63.22 16.82 -1.86
N LEU A 4 62.48 16.47 -1.42
CA LEU A 4 61.79 15.61 -1.54
C LEU A 4 60.52 15.86 -1.55
N VAL A 5 59.98 15.65 -2.26
CA VAL A 5 58.75 15.89 -2.43
C VAL A 5 57.90 14.80 -2.37
N PHE A 6 57.07 14.75 -1.73
CA PHE A 6 56.24 13.87 -1.64
C PHE A 6 55.10 14.15 -2.05
N GLY A 7 54.73 13.71 -2.94
CA GLY A 7 53.52 13.54 -3.54
C GLY A 7 52.52 12.95 -2.66
N LEU A 8 51.90 13.77 -2.10
CA LEU A 8 50.82 13.33 -1.40
C LEU A 8 49.76 12.93 -2.34
N VAL A 9 49.58 11.75 -2.46
CA VAL A 9 48.47 11.25 -3.22
C VAL A 9 47.29 11.26 -2.32
N ALA A 10 46.54 12.24 -2.49
CA ALA A 10 45.25 12.23 -1.87
C ALA A 10 44.43 11.26 -2.66
N THR A 11 44.29 10.13 -2.14
CA THR A 11 43.29 9.25 -2.67
C THR A 11 41.97 9.76 -2.23
N VAL A 12 41.33 10.40 -3.11
CA VAL A 12 39.96 10.74 -2.91
C VAL A 12 39.18 9.48 -3.09
N SER A 13 38.85 8.90 -2.02
CA SER A 13 37.87 7.85 -2.06
C SER A 13 36.55 8.47 -2.41
N LEU A 14 36.21 8.35 -3.62
CA LEU A 14 34.92 8.74 -4.04
C LEU A 14 33.96 7.68 -3.55
N PHE A 15 33.35 7.98 -2.46
CA PHE A 15 32.25 7.19 -2.07
C PHE A 15 31.11 7.53 -2.94
N MET A 16 30.95 6.73 -3.92
CA MET A 16 29.69 6.69 -4.57
C MET A 16 28.71 6.13 -3.60
N LEU A 17 28.13 7.01 -2.91
CA LEU A 17 26.88 6.70 -2.32
C LEU A 17 25.94 6.46 -3.47
N ALA A 18 25.75 5.22 -3.77
CA ALA A 18 24.62 4.86 -4.54
C ALA A 18 23.42 5.32 -3.77
N CYS A 19 22.87 6.40 -4.18
CA CYS A 19 21.56 6.77 -3.70
C CYS A 19 20.66 5.60 -4.00
N PRO A 20 19.98 5.09 -3.00
CA PRO A 20 18.94 4.16 -3.31
C PRO A 20 18.02 4.90 -4.22
N HIS A 21 18.02 4.50 -5.42
CA HIS A 21 17.00 4.94 -6.29
C HIS A 21 15.72 4.55 -5.61
N ASP A 22 14.71 5.32 -5.87
CA ASP A 22 13.38 4.96 -5.52
C ASP A 22 12.98 3.71 -6.27
N VAL A 23 13.73 2.68 -6.05
CA VAL A 23 13.30 1.38 -6.44
C VAL A 23 12.21 1.07 -5.44
N ALA A 24 11.01 0.95 -5.92
CA ALA A 24 9.95 0.45 -5.09
C ALA A 24 10.51 -0.80 -4.44
N ALA A 25 10.67 -0.77 -3.13
CA ALA A 25 11.18 -1.91 -2.41
C ALA A 25 10.32 -3.11 -2.77
N ASP A 26 10.92 -4.23 -3.01
CA ASP A 26 10.18 -5.44 -3.20
C ASP A 26 9.46 -5.76 -1.91
N CYS A 27 8.16 -5.93 -1.99
CA CYS A 27 7.39 -6.33 -0.83
C CYS A 27 6.27 -7.26 -1.25
N ARG A 28 5.85 -8.08 -0.30
CA ARG A 28 4.69 -8.93 -0.46
C ARG A 28 4.14 -9.20 0.93
N GLU A 29 3.04 -8.56 1.24
CA GLU A 29 2.41 -8.70 2.53
C GLU A 29 0.91 -8.85 2.37
N ARG A 30 0.32 -9.57 3.30
CA ARG A 30 -1.12 -9.80 3.35
C ARG A 30 -1.58 -9.61 4.77
N ILE A 31 -2.67 -8.89 4.94
CA ILE A 31 -3.29 -8.68 6.24
C ILE A 31 -4.76 -9.04 6.20
N SER A 32 -5.30 -9.35 7.36
CA SER A 32 -6.73 -9.51 7.54
C SER A 32 -7.34 -8.18 7.92
N LEU A 33 -8.51 -7.92 7.41
CA LEU A 33 -9.32 -6.78 7.80
C LEU A 33 -10.49 -7.31 8.63
N SER A 34 -10.78 -6.63 9.71
CA SER A 34 -11.85 -7.04 10.62
C SER A 34 -12.65 -5.83 11.07
N PRO A 35 -13.89 -6.03 11.56
CA PRO A 35 -14.68 -4.93 12.06
C PRO A 35 -13.97 -4.24 13.21
N PRO A 36 -14.12 -2.92 13.37
CA PRO A 36 -13.57 -2.21 14.52
C PRO A 36 -14.16 -2.76 15.81
N ALA A 37 -13.34 -2.81 16.85
CA ALA A 37 -13.74 -3.40 18.12
C ALA A 37 -14.91 -2.68 18.79
N GLU A 38 -15.15 -1.44 18.43
CA GLU A 38 -16.17 -0.60 19.04
C GLU A 38 -17.45 -0.50 18.23
N SER A 39 -17.56 -1.23 17.12
CA SER A 39 -18.72 -1.05 16.29
C SER A 39 -19.74 -2.13 16.56
N ASP A 40 -20.97 -1.70 16.71
CA ASP A 40 -22.13 -2.57 16.70
C ASP A 40 -22.42 -3.03 15.28
N SER A 41 -21.41 -3.10 14.49
CA SER A 41 -21.60 -3.13 13.09
C SER A 41 -21.68 -4.54 12.57
N VAL A 42 -22.02 -4.55 11.42
CA VAL A 42 -22.08 -5.55 10.41
C VAL A 42 -20.94 -6.56 10.57
N ASP A 43 -21.26 -7.82 10.61
CA ASP A 43 -20.27 -8.86 10.55
C ASP A 43 -19.57 -8.83 9.20
N GLY A 44 -18.30 -9.13 9.20
CA GLY A 44 -17.55 -9.17 7.97
C GLY A 44 -16.11 -9.52 8.18
N ILE A 45 -15.49 -9.89 7.10
CA ILE A 45 -14.05 -10.11 7.03
C ILE A 45 -13.54 -9.51 5.73
N GLY A 46 -12.28 -9.20 5.70
CA GLY A 46 -11.62 -8.75 4.49
C GLY A 46 -10.16 -9.12 4.50
N ARG A 47 -9.54 -8.86 3.40
CA ARG A 47 -8.12 -9.13 3.20
C ARG A 47 -7.54 -8.05 2.33
N ALA A 48 -6.38 -7.56 2.69
CA ALA A 48 -5.62 -6.65 1.84
C ALA A 48 -4.27 -7.26 1.56
N GLU A 49 -3.79 -7.08 0.35
CA GLU A 49 -2.50 -7.59 -0.07
C GLU A 49 -1.77 -6.50 -0.84
N ILE A 50 -0.49 -6.37 -0.57
CA ILE A 50 0.41 -5.54 -1.35
C ILE A 50 1.49 -6.41 -1.96
N ARG A 51 1.83 -6.10 -3.19
CA ARG A 51 2.95 -6.73 -3.88
C ARG A 51 3.66 -5.69 -4.72
N ALA A 52 4.95 -5.67 -4.65
CA ALA A 52 5.76 -4.82 -5.49
C ALA A 52 7.05 -5.51 -5.89
N ASN A 53 7.48 -5.24 -7.10
CA ASN A 53 8.78 -5.63 -7.59
C ASN A 53 9.31 -4.46 -8.44
N ASP A 54 10.43 -4.65 -9.11
CA ASP A 54 11.10 -3.59 -9.87
C ASP A 54 10.21 -2.93 -10.92
N ALA A 55 9.20 -3.64 -11.42
CA ALA A 55 8.41 -3.18 -12.55
C ALA A 55 6.96 -2.91 -12.21
N GLN A 56 6.45 -3.44 -11.11
CA GLN A 56 5.01 -3.44 -10.88
C GLN A 56 4.66 -3.30 -9.41
N GLN A 57 3.62 -2.54 -9.15
CA GLN A 57 3.04 -2.40 -7.83
C GLN A 57 1.56 -2.76 -7.90
N ILE A 58 1.10 -3.57 -6.97
CA ILE A 58 -0.29 -4.03 -6.91
C ILE A 58 -0.80 -3.94 -5.49
N PHE A 59 -1.99 -3.39 -5.35
CA PHE A 59 -2.75 -3.36 -4.10
C PHE A 59 -4.10 -4.00 -4.35
N THR A 60 -4.45 -4.98 -3.54
CA THR A 60 -5.71 -5.71 -3.68
C THR A 60 -6.45 -5.72 -2.35
N VAL A 61 -7.75 -5.49 -2.40
CA VAL A 61 -8.63 -5.61 -1.24
C VAL A 61 -9.80 -6.50 -1.62
N GLU A 62 -10.04 -7.52 -0.83
CA GLU A 62 -11.20 -8.39 -0.96
C GLU A 62 -12.03 -8.27 0.30
N VAL A 63 -13.34 -8.18 0.15
CA VAL A 63 -14.24 -8.02 1.29
C VAL A 63 -15.42 -8.97 1.21
N ASP A 64 -15.85 -9.42 2.38
CA ASP A 64 -17.07 -10.18 2.54
C ASP A 64 -17.77 -9.64 3.78
N VAL A 65 -18.74 -8.79 3.56
CA VAL A 65 -19.47 -8.09 4.63
C VAL A 65 -20.95 -8.31 4.47
N ASP A 66 -21.66 -8.24 5.58
CA ASP A 66 -23.10 -8.47 5.58
C ASP A 66 -23.84 -7.17 5.25
N VAL A 67 -23.81 -6.81 3.97
CA VAL A 67 -24.50 -5.65 3.44
C VAL A 67 -25.29 -6.06 2.18
N PRO A 68 -26.33 -5.32 1.80
CA PRO A 68 -27.08 -5.65 0.60
C PRO A 68 -26.23 -5.63 -0.67
N ASP A 69 -26.61 -6.47 -1.63
CA ASP A 69 -25.98 -6.49 -2.92
C ASP A 69 -26.07 -5.11 -3.57
N GLY A 70 -25.01 -4.68 -4.20
CA GLY A 70 -24.95 -3.37 -4.83
C GLY A 70 -24.55 -2.23 -3.93
N THR A 71 -24.31 -2.49 -2.65
CA THR A 71 -23.86 -1.47 -1.72
C THR A 71 -22.47 -0.96 -2.12
N PRO A 72 -22.29 0.35 -2.28
CA PRO A 72 -20.95 0.89 -2.55
C PRO A 72 -20.12 0.89 -1.27
N LEU A 73 -18.91 0.39 -1.39
CA LEU A 73 -17.94 0.36 -0.30
C LEU A 73 -16.72 1.18 -0.72
N PHE A 74 -16.20 1.94 0.20
CA PHE A 74 -15.08 2.83 -0.08
C PHE A 74 -13.84 2.34 0.66
N VAL A 75 -12.74 2.24 -0.08
CA VAL A 75 -11.47 1.75 0.44
C VAL A 75 -10.52 2.92 0.63
N PHE A 76 -9.89 2.97 1.80
CA PHE A 76 -8.89 3.97 2.13
C PHE A 76 -7.58 3.28 2.50
N ALA A 77 -6.49 3.88 2.09
CA ALA A 77 -5.16 3.43 2.44
C ALA A 77 -4.33 4.65 2.83
N ASN A 78 -3.66 4.58 3.96
CA ASN A 78 -2.90 5.72 4.52
C ASN A 78 -3.74 6.98 4.69
N GLY A 79 -5.04 6.83 4.95
CA GLY A 79 -5.93 7.97 5.12
C GLY A 79 -6.42 8.59 3.82
N GLU A 80 -6.03 8.06 2.69
CA GLU A 80 -6.39 8.59 1.37
C GLU A 80 -7.35 7.65 0.66
N PRO A 81 -8.29 8.18 -0.11
CA PRO A 81 -9.17 7.31 -0.89
C PRO A 81 -8.38 6.46 -1.88
N ALA A 82 -8.63 5.19 -1.87
CA ALA A 82 -8.00 4.26 -2.80
C ALA A 82 -8.94 3.87 -3.94
N GLY A 83 -10.20 3.63 -3.62
CA GLY A 83 -11.16 3.23 -4.64
C GLY A 83 -12.49 2.80 -4.05
N MET A 84 -13.35 2.30 -4.89
CA MET A 84 -14.69 1.90 -4.53
C MET A 84 -14.96 0.47 -5.00
N ILE A 85 -15.64 -0.28 -4.16
CA ILE A 85 -16.10 -1.63 -4.48
C ILE A 85 -17.61 -1.60 -4.48
N THR A 86 -18.23 -2.15 -5.53
CA THR A 86 -19.66 -2.43 -5.49
C THR A 86 -19.82 -3.83 -4.95
N PHE A 87 -20.49 -3.96 -3.81
CA PHE A 87 -20.55 -5.24 -3.13
C PHE A 87 -21.41 -6.25 -3.90
N VAL A 88 -20.81 -7.38 -4.21
CA VAL A 88 -21.50 -8.56 -4.74
C VAL A 88 -20.91 -9.75 -4.02
N PRO A 89 -21.72 -10.59 -3.39
CA PRO A 89 -21.21 -11.73 -2.62
C PRO A 89 -20.27 -12.61 -3.43
N GLY A 90 -19.12 -12.92 -2.86
CA GLY A 90 -18.15 -13.79 -3.47
C GLY A 90 -17.21 -13.15 -4.48
N VAL A 91 -17.48 -11.90 -4.91
CA VAL A 91 -16.65 -11.25 -5.92
C VAL A 91 -16.35 -9.78 -5.60
N ALA A 92 -16.54 -9.36 -4.36
CA ALA A 92 -16.31 -7.97 -3.98
C ALA A 92 -14.83 -7.73 -3.74
N ALA A 93 -14.18 -7.13 -4.70
CA ALA A 93 -12.73 -6.89 -4.66
C ALA A 93 -12.36 -5.61 -5.41
N LEU A 94 -11.27 -4.99 -4.97
CA LEU A 94 -10.64 -3.89 -5.63
C LEU A 94 -9.19 -4.26 -5.92
N GLU A 95 -8.76 -4.11 -7.16
CA GLU A 95 -7.37 -4.30 -7.53
C GLU A 95 -6.85 -3.05 -8.21
N LEU A 96 -5.78 -2.50 -7.70
CA LEU A 96 -5.12 -1.34 -8.26
C LEU A 96 -3.68 -1.70 -8.60
N SER A 97 -3.26 -1.31 -9.78
CA SER A 97 -1.92 -1.60 -10.29
C SER A 97 -1.40 -0.39 -11.04
N ASN A 98 -0.11 -0.14 -10.94
CA ASN A 98 0.52 0.91 -11.73
C ASN A 98 0.70 0.51 -13.20
N ALA A 99 0.33 -0.70 -13.58
CA ALA A 99 0.47 -1.15 -14.97
C ALA A 99 -0.50 -0.45 -15.92
N ASN A 100 -1.68 -0.08 -15.44
CA ASN A 100 -2.73 0.48 -16.29
C ASN A 100 -3.00 1.95 -16.03
N ALA A 101 -2.62 2.46 -14.87
CA ALA A 101 -2.87 3.83 -14.47
C ALA A 101 -1.96 4.22 -13.33
N ARG A 102 -1.91 5.51 -13.03
CA ARG A 102 -1.18 5.97 -11.87
C ARG A 102 -1.92 5.54 -10.60
N LEU A 103 -1.18 5.05 -9.62
CA LEU A 103 -1.76 4.73 -8.33
C LEU A 103 -2.22 6.00 -7.61
N PRO A 104 -3.29 5.92 -6.82
CA PRO A 104 -3.67 7.01 -5.93
C PRO A 104 -2.53 7.40 -4.99
N SER A 105 -2.50 8.64 -4.56
CA SER A 105 -1.36 9.17 -3.80
C SER A 105 -1.04 8.42 -2.52
N GLY A 106 -2.03 7.89 -1.83
CA GLY A 106 -1.81 7.13 -0.61
C GLY A 106 -1.25 5.73 -0.82
N LEU A 107 -1.18 5.27 -2.07
CA LEU A 107 -0.76 3.93 -2.43
C LEU A 107 0.56 3.87 -3.15
N ASP A 108 1.25 4.96 -3.30
CA ASP A 108 2.50 4.97 -4.06
C ASP A 108 3.65 5.45 -3.17
N PRO A 109 4.57 4.57 -2.81
CA PRO A 109 4.66 3.15 -3.16
C PRO A 109 3.76 2.27 -2.29
N VAL A 110 3.29 1.16 -2.85
CA VAL A 110 2.40 0.25 -2.11
C VAL A 110 3.08 -0.35 -0.88
N CYS A 111 4.38 -0.51 -0.91
CA CYS A 111 5.13 -1.04 0.24
C CYS A 111 5.12 -0.11 1.45
N SER A 112 4.68 1.13 1.29
CA SER A 112 4.56 2.11 2.37
C SER A 112 3.17 2.16 2.99
N ILE A 113 2.23 1.36 2.48
CA ILE A 113 0.88 1.38 3.01
C ILE A 113 0.87 0.81 4.41
N GLY A 114 0.30 1.53 5.35
CA GLY A 114 0.07 1.08 6.71
C GLY A 114 -1.40 0.77 6.91
N PRO A 115 -2.19 1.72 7.43
CA PRO A 115 -3.59 1.46 7.71
C PRO A 115 -4.43 1.37 6.45
N VAL A 116 -5.35 0.42 6.48
CA VAL A 116 -6.35 0.21 5.42
C VAL A 116 -7.70 0.07 6.09
N TRP A 117 -8.70 0.76 5.58
CA TRP A 117 -10.07 0.56 6.07
C TRP A 117 -11.08 0.66 4.94
N VAL A 118 -12.23 0.09 5.20
CA VAL A 118 -13.35 0.05 4.27
C VAL A 118 -14.55 0.65 4.98
N THR A 119 -15.22 1.58 4.32
CA THR A 119 -16.41 2.23 4.86
C THR A 119 -17.59 2.01 3.94
N ASP A 120 -18.80 2.27 4.47
CA ASP A 120 -19.99 2.38 3.66
C ASP A 120 -20.12 3.81 3.12
N GLY A 121 -21.23 4.10 2.42
CA GLY A 121 -21.47 5.40 1.83
C GLY A 121 -21.69 6.53 2.84
N ASP A 122 -21.98 6.18 4.09
CA ASP A 122 -22.18 7.16 5.16
C ASP A 122 -20.90 7.43 5.94
N GLY A 123 -19.82 6.78 5.56
CA GLY A 123 -18.54 6.91 6.25
C GLY A 123 -18.38 6.02 7.46
N THR A 124 -19.31 5.10 7.68
CA THR A 124 -19.19 4.14 8.79
C THR A 124 -18.11 3.13 8.45
N MET A 125 -17.16 2.96 9.36
CA MET A 125 -16.07 2.01 9.17
C MET A 125 -16.59 0.58 9.36
N LEU A 126 -16.44 -0.22 8.33
CA LEU A 126 -16.88 -1.61 8.35
C LEU A 126 -15.74 -2.57 8.63
N LEU A 127 -14.58 -2.32 8.08
CA LEU A 127 -13.39 -3.16 8.23
C LEU A 127 -12.16 -2.30 8.39
N THR A 128 -11.19 -2.79 9.13
CA THR A 128 -9.92 -2.09 9.32
C THR A 128 -8.79 -3.08 9.55
N GLY A 129 -7.58 -2.67 9.19
CA GLY A 129 -6.36 -3.42 9.44
C GLY A 129 -5.15 -2.55 9.10
N SER A 130 -3.97 -3.07 9.33
CA SER A 130 -2.74 -2.35 9.01
C SER A 130 -1.62 -3.31 8.64
N PHE A 131 -0.90 -2.94 7.61
CA PHE A 131 0.34 -3.61 7.25
C PHE A 131 1.44 -3.28 8.24
#